data_1f837e64a30a5e33135859d7cb069c2b
#
_entry.id   1f837e64a30a5e33135859d7cb069c2b
#
_cell.length_a   1.000
_cell.length_b   1.000
_cell.length_c   1.000
_cell.angle_alpha   90.00
_cell.angle_beta   90.00
_cell.angle_gamma   90.00
#
_symmetry.space_group_name_H-M   'P 1'
#
loop_
_entity.id
_entity.type
_entity.pdbx_description
1 polymer ?
#
loop_
_entity_poly.entity_id
_entity_poly.type
_entity_poly.pdbx_seq_one_letter_code
_entity_poly.pdbx_strand_id
1 'polypeptide(L)'
;DFLNARRPEEISFGQNMTSLTLHISRSIARTLKPGDEIVVTRLDHDANITPWTLIAEDRGATVKWVDFDPEDCTWSVDDLKHQINSKTKLVAVGYASNAVGTINHVAEAVQAAHAVGALCFVDAVQYAPHGPIDVQALDCDLLACSAYKFFGPHTGILYGKYELMNDLKAYKVRPSGNEPPDKFETGTQSFESIAGMLGALEYFEWLGETFGAEFEAQYAPYNGRRRAFKQAMAVMREYEFDLSRKLIEGLSLIKGLHVWGITDPKQMAQRVPTVSFTLNGWQPRQVAEELAKANIYVWDGNYYALAVMERLDLENKGGMVRVGAAHYNTFDEVDRLVEAVKKLAK
;
A
#
# COMPACT_ATOMS: atom_id res chain seq x y z
N ASP A 1 -17.29 6.17 2.39
CA ASP A 1 -17.79 5.26 1.35
C ASP A 1 -16.67 4.50 0.63
N PHE A 2 -15.60 5.16 0.19
CA PHE A 2 -14.49 4.53 -0.55
C PHE A 2 -13.85 3.35 0.19
N LEU A 3 -13.57 3.51 1.48
CA LEU A 3 -13.03 2.45 2.35
C LEU A 3 -14.12 1.58 3.01
N ASN A 4 -15.38 1.86 2.80
CA ASN A 4 -16.53 1.25 3.49
C ASN A 4 -16.52 1.44 5.01
N ALA A 5 -16.06 2.59 5.51
CA ALA A 5 -16.17 2.93 6.93
C ALA A 5 -17.65 3.00 7.39
N ARG A 6 -17.91 2.66 8.65
CA ARG A 6 -19.29 2.67 9.21
C ARG A 6 -19.84 4.08 9.33
N ARG A 7 -18.96 5.03 9.67
CA ARG A 7 -19.33 6.44 9.90
C ARG A 7 -18.18 7.38 9.56
N PRO A 8 -18.46 8.65 9.24
CA PRO A 8 -17.43 9.62 8.86
C PRO A 8 -16.38 9.86 9.94
N GLU A 9 -16.74 9.76 11.21
CA GLU A 9 -15.86 9.99 12.36
C GLU A 9 -14.72 8.99 12.47
N GLU A 10 -14.78 7.88 11.73
CA GLU A 10 -13.69 6.91 11.60
C GLU A 10 -12.59 7.35 10.63
N ILE A 11 -12.78 8.49 9.93
CA ILE A 11 -11.83 9.01 8.93
C ILE A 11 -11.22 10.32 9.43
N SER A 12 -9.89 10.32 9.56
CA SER A 12 -9.11 11.53 9.85
C SER A 12 -8.23 11.89 8.65
N PHE A 13 -8.14 13.19 8.35
CA PHE A 13 -7.32 13.70 7.26
C PHE A 13 -5.98 14.26 7.78
N GLY A 14 -4.97 14.22 6.91
CA GLY A 14 -3.66 14.78 7.15
C GLY A 14 -2.92 15.05 5.85
N GLN A 15 -1.64 15.40 5.93
CA GLN A 15 -0.85 15.74 4.74
C GLN A 15 -0.61 14.53 3.83
N ASN A 16 -0.31 13.38 4.42
CA ASN A 16 -0.03 12.11 3.73
C ASN A 16 -0.05 10.96 4.76
N MET A 17 -0.03 9.71 4.26
CA MET A 17 0.03 8.52 5.12
C MET A 17 1.19 8.59 6.11
N THR A 18 2.40 8.94 5.67
CA THR A 18 3.61 8.97 6.53
C THR A 18 3.43 9.87 7.74
N SER A 19 2.91 11.10 7.56
CA SER A 19 2.66 12.02 8.66
C SER A 19 1.56 11.52 9.61
N LEU A 20 0.53 10.88 9.07
CA LEU A 20 -0.54 10.27 9.86
C LEU A 20 -0.03 9.07 10.67
N THR A 21 0.81 8.20 10.08
CA THR A 21 1.40 7.06 10.77
C THR A 21 2.33 7.53 11.90
N LEU A 22 3.19 8.53 11.64
CA LEU A 22 4.04 9.16 12.67
C LEU A 22 3.21 9.83 13.77
N HIS A 23 2.04 10.35 13.48
CA HIS A 23 1.15 10.95 14.46
C HIS A 23 0.46 9.88 15.31
N ILE A 24 -0.21 8.91 14.69
CA ILE A 24 -0.96 7.88 15.42
C ILE A 24 -0.03 6.94 16.21
N SER A 25 1.19 6.67 15.70
CA SER A 25 2.16 5.84 16.41
C SER A 25 2.50 6.40 17.80
N ARG A 26 2.61 7.72 17.95
CA ARG A 26 2.85 8.36 19.25
C ARG A 26 1.70 8.14 20.23
N SER A 27 0.47 8.11 19.76
CA SER A 27 -0.70 7.80 20.59
C SER A 27 -0.70 6.34 21.02
N ILE A 28 -0.36 5.42 20.12
CA ILE A 28 -0.21 3.99 20.41
C ILE A 28 0.97 3.75 21.36
N ALA A 29 2.09 4.47 21.21
CA ALA A 29 3.24 4.38 22.12
C ALA A 29 2.85 4.55 23.59
N ARG A 30 1.81 5.31 23.90
CA ARG A 30 1.35 5.51 25.29
C ARG A 30 0.72 4.27 25.91
N THR A 31 0.34 3.30 25.12
CA THR A 31 -0.21 2.01 25.58
C THR A 31 0.88 0.96 25.77
N LEU A 32 2.06 1.17 25.20
CA LEU A 32 3.18 0.22 25.27
C LEU A 32 3.96 0.30 26.58
N LYS A 33 4.48 -0.86 26.96
CA LYS A 33 5.34 -1.07 28.14
C LYS A 33 6.64 -1.79 27.71
N PRO A 34 7.72 -1.67 28.50
CA PRO A 34 8.92 -2.46 28.28
C PRO A 34 8.62 -3.96 28.21
N GLY A 35 9.13 -4.62 27.18
CA GLY A 35 8.92 -6.04 26.91
C GLY A 35 7.69 -6.38 26.05
N ASP A 36 6.86 -5.40 25.70
CA ASP A 36 5.86 -5.55 24.64
C ASP A 36 6.53 -5.74 23.26
N GLU A 37 5.80 -6.26 22.30
CA GLU A 37 6.32 -6.55 20.96
C GLU A 37 5.47 -5.88 19.87
N ILE A 38 6.13 -5.40 18.82
CA ILE A 38 5.54 -4.89 17.58
C ILE A 38 6.02 -5.77 16.44
N VAL A 39 5.11 -6.22 15.58
CA VAL A 39 5.44 -7.00 14.39
C VAL A 39 5.34 -6.11 13.16
N VAL A 40 6.40 -6.11 12.34
CA VAL A 40 6.46 -5.42 11.02
C VAL A 40 6.93 -6.40 9.96
N THR A 41 6.73 -6.08 8.67
CA THR A 41 7.23 -6.92 7.58
C THR A 41 8.36 -6.25 6.81
N ARG A 42 9.30 -7.07 6.28
CA ARG A 42 10.39 -6.56 5.42
C ARG A 42 9.92 -6.14 4.04
N LEU A 43 8.68 -6.48 3.67
CA LEU A 43 8.13 -6.19 2.34
C LEU A 43 7.47 -4.80 2.25
N ASP A 44 7.43 -4.08 3.37
CA ASP A 44 6.72 -2.82 3.51
C ASP A 44 7.53 -1.58 3.07
N HIS A 45 6.79 -0.54 2.74
CA HIS A 45 7.34 0.83 2.65
C HIS A 45 7.81 1.29 4.04
N ASP A 46 8.92 2.01 4.09
CA ASP A 46 9.55 2.43 5.37
C ASP A 46 8.64 3.32 6.25
N ALA A 47 7.67 4.02 5.66
CA ALA A 47 6.63 4.74 6.40
C ALA A 47 5.71 3.82 7.23
N ASN A 48 5.68 2.51 6.94
CA ASN A 48 5.01 1.49 7.75
C ASN A 48 5.99 0.64 8.57
N ILE A 49 7.24 1.05 8.70
CA ILE A 49 8.29 0.40 9.50
C ILE A 49 8.83 1.39 10.53
N THR A 50 9.47 2.47 10.07
CA THR A 50 10.19 3.42 10.94
C THR A 50 9.32 4.02 12.05
N PRO A 51 8.06 4.44 11.86
CA PRO A 51 7.25 4.97 12.96
C PRO A 51 7.07 3.96 14.11
N TRP A 52 7.00 2.66 13.78
CA TRP A 52 6.83 1.59 14.74
C TRP A 52 8.12 1.23 15.45
N THR A 53 9.26 1.24 14.74
CA THR A 53 10.59 1.00 15.35
C THR A 53 10.96 2.12 16.31
N LEU A 54 10.67 3.39 15.95
CA LEU A 54 10.91 4.54 16.82
C LEU A 54 10.13 4.46 18.14
N ILE A 55 8.83 4.16 18.07
CA ILE A 55 8.05 4.03 19.32
C ILE A 55 8.42 2.78 20.14
N ALA A 56 8.89 1.71 19.49
CA ALA A 56 9.41 0.55 20.19
C ALA A 56 10.69 0.91 20.99
N GLU A 57 11.62 1.65 20.36
CA GLU A 57 12.82 2.18 21.01
C GLU A 57 12.44 3.08 22.20
N ASP A 58 11.57 4.06 22.00
CA ASP A 58 11.11 5.01 23.03
C ASP A 58 10.47 4.31 24.25
N ARG A 59 9.86 3.16 24.05
CA ARG A 59 9.07 2.46 25.07
C ARG A 59 9.72 1.20 25.62
N GLY A 60 10.90 0.82 25.10
CA GLY A 60 11.58 -0.43 25.48
C GLY A 60 10.81 -1.67 25.02
N ALA A 61 10.07 -1.56 23.93
CA ALA A 61 9.41 -2.66 23.24
C ALA A 61 10.36 -3.29 22.21
N THR A 62 10.06 -4.51 21.77
CA THR A 62 10.87 -5.25 20.78
C THR A 62 10.17 -5.28 19.44
N VAL A 63 10.90 -5.01 18.35
CA VAL A 63 10.39 -5.18 17.00
C VAL A 63 10.69 -6.59 16.49
N LYS A 64 9.66 -7.29 16.04
CA LYS A 64 9.72 -8.59 15.36
C LYS A 64 9.51 -8.38 13.86
N TRP A 65 10.25 -9.13 13.06
CA TRP A 65 10.25 -8.97 11.61
C TRP A 65 9.72 -10.22 10.93
N VAL A 66 8.71 -10.05 10.08
CA VAL A 66 8.30 -11.07 9.11
C VAL A 66 9.19 -10.92 7.89
N ASP A 67 9.91 -11.97 7.54
CA ASP A 67 10.75 -12.03 6.33
C ASP A 67 9.90 -12.47 5.12
N PHE A 68 10.46 -12.34 3.93
CA PHE A 68 9.84 -12.80 2.69
C PHE A 68 10.80 -13.66 1.89
N ASP A 69 10.27 -14.53 1.03
CA ASP A 69 11.05 -15.32 0.10
C ASP A 69 11.63 -14.42 -1.01
N PRO A 70 12.97 -14.36 -1.18
CA PRO A 70 13.59 -13.55 -2.22
C PRO A 70 13.24 -13.98 -3.65
N GLU A 71 12.77 -15.21 -3.86
CA GLU A 71 12.48 -15.75 -5.19
C GLU A 71 11.23 -15.10 -5.79
N ASP A 72 10.16 -14.96 -5.00
CA ASP A 72 8.88 -14.40 -5.46
C ASP A 72 8.43 -13.15 -4.67
N CYS A 73 9.20 -12.76 -3.68
CA CYS A 73 8.89 -11.64 -2.78
C CYS A 73 7.51 -11.77 -2.12
N THR A 74 7.22 -12.95 -1.59
CA THR A 74 6.03 -13.23 -0.77
C THR A 74 6.42 -13.63 0.65
N TRP A 75 5.56 -13.36 1.62
CA TRP A 75 5.68 -13.92 2.97
C TRP A 75 4.50 -14.84 3.27
N SER A 76 4.73 -15.88 4.06
CA SER A 76 3.69 -16.83 4.43
C SER A 76 2.93 -16.39 5.69
N VAL A 77 1.65 -16.81 5.77
CA VAL A 77 0.83 -16.59 6.97
C VAL A 77 1.43 -17.30 8.20
N ASP A 78 2.10 -18.43 7.98
CA ASP A 78 2.74 -19.19 9.07
C ASP A 78 3.97 -18.43 9.61
N ASP A 79 4.78 -17.80 8.75
CA ASP A 79 5.89 -16.96 9.19
C ASP A 79 5.41 -15.77 10.01
N LEU A 80 4.33 -15.12 9.57
CA LEU A 80 3.70 -14.07 10.36
C LEU A 80 3.26 -14.58 11.75
N LYS A 81 2.55 -15.71 11.80
CA LYS A 81 2.06 -16.30 13.05
C LYS A 81 3.19 -16.68 14.00
N HIS A 82 4.35 -17.11 13.49
CA HIS A 82 5.53 -17.40 14.30
C HIS A 82 6.10 -16.16 15.01
N GLN A 83 5.90 -14.96 14.45
CA GLN A 83 6.33 -13.71 15.07
C GLN A 83 5.33 -13.18 16.13
N ILE A 84 4.08 -13.66 16.11
CA ILE A 84 2.99 -13.16 16.96
C ILE A 84 2.85 -14.02 18.21
N ASN A 85 2.73 -13.38 19.37
CA ASN A 85 2.51 -14.04 20.67
C ASN A 85 1.77 -13.12 21.66
N SER A 86 1.57 -13.53 22.90
CA SER A 86 0.83 -12.78 23.92
C SER A 86 1.44 -11.41 24.29
N LYS A 87 2.71 -11.16 23.94
CA LYS A 87 3.37 -9.86 24.14
C LYS A 87 3.15 -8.91 22.97
N THR A 88 2.69 -9.41 21.83
CA THR A 88 2.42 -8.58 20.65
C THR A 88 1.29 -7.60 20.95
N LYS A 89 1.51 -6.32 20.67
CA LYS A 89 0.54 -5.22 20.86
C LYS A 89 0.11 -4.59 19.55
N LEU A 90 0.93 -4.71 18.50
CA LEU A 90 0.65 -4.19 17.19
C LEU A 90 1.26 -5.09 16.13
N VAL A 91 0.50 -5.32 15.06
CA VAL A 91 0.97 -5.88 13.80
C VAL A 91 0.77 -4.81 12.72
N ALA A 92 1.84 -4.38 12.08
CA ALA A 92 1.80 -3.44 10.98
C ALA A 92 2.15 -4.16 9.67
N VAL A 93 1.27 -4.07 8.68
CA VAL A 93 1.40 -4.78 7.40
C VAL A 93 0.94 -3.92 6.23
N GLY A 94 1.73 -3.90 5.16
CA GLY A 94 1.32 -3.29 3.89
C GLY A 94 0.30 -4.17 3.16
N TYR A 95 -0.73 -3.54 2.57
CA TYR A 95 -1.71 -4.27 1.77
C TYR A 95 -1.08 -4.79 0.46
N ALA A 96 -0.26 -3.96 -0.18
CA ALA A 96 0.54 -4.37 -1.33
C ALA A 96 1.92 -3.70 -1.28
N SER A 97 2.94 -4.42 -1.72
CA SER A 97 4.31 -3.91 -1.80
C SER A 97 4.43 -2.84 -2.88
N ASN A 98 4.92 -1.67 -2.49
CA ASN A 98 5.22 -0.58 -3.42
C ASN A 98 6.50 -0.85 -4.24
N ALA A 99 7.32 -1.82 -3.82
CA ALA A 99 8.54 -2.20 -4.53
C ALA A 99 8.30 -3.24 -5.62
N VAL A 100 7.56 -4.30 -5.33
CA VAL A 100 7.44 -5.48 -6.20
C VAL A 100 6.00 -5.85 -6.56
N GLY A 101 5.01 -5.15 -6.02
CA GLY A 101 3.61 -5.33 -6.38
C GLY A 101 2.87 -6.46 -5.66
N THR A 102 3.52 -7.28 -4.85
CA THR A 102 2.89 -8.39 -4.12
C THR A 102 1.74 -7.89 -3.24
N ILE A 103 0.56 -8.50 -3.35
CA ILE A 103 -0.58 -8.30 -2.45
C ILE A 103 -0.43 -9.26 -1.27
N ASN A 104 -0.46 -8.72 -0.06
CA ASN A 104 -0.23 -9.46 1.16
C ASN A 104 -1.51 -10.07 1.75
N HIS A 105 -1.37 -11.06 2.62
CA HIS A 105 -2.44 -11.76 3.35
C HIS A 105 -2.96 -10.92 4.52
N VAL A 106 -3.54 -9.75 4.22
CA VAL A 106 -3.93 -8.75 5.23
C VAL A 106 -5.05 -9.26 6.15
N ALA A 107 -6.05 -9.97 5.60
CA ALA A 107 -7.14 -10.51 6.42
C ALA A 107 -6.62 -11.51 7.46
N GLU A 108 -5.71 -12.39 7.06
CA GLU A 108 -5.06 -13.36 7.95
C GLU A 108 -4.16 -12.67 8.97
N ALA A 109 -3.50 -11.56 8.59
CA ALA A 109 -2.70 -10.76 9.52
C ALA A 109 -3.57 -10.11 10.59
N VAL A 110 -4.72 -9.54 10.22
CA VAL A 110 -5.71 -9.01 11.16
C VAL A 110 -6.20 -10.09 12.12
N GLN A 111 -6.60 -11.25 11.59
CA GLN A 111 -7.06 -12.37 12.42
C GLN A 111 -5.98 -12.85 13.41
N ALA A 112 -4.74 -12.97 12.95
CA ALA A 112 -3.62 -13.39 13.80
C ALA A 112 -3.30 -12.36 14.90
N ALA A 113 -3.36 -11.06 14.60
CA ALA A 113 -3.21 -9.99 15.58
C ALA A 113 -4.32 -10.04 16.64
N HIS A 114 -5.58 -10.12 16.21
CA HIS A 114 -6.73 -10.16 17.09
C HIS A 114 -6.77 -11.41 17.99
N ALA A 115 -6.27 -12.55 17.50
CA ALA A 115 -6.19 -13.79 18.28
C ALA A 115 -5.37 -13.65 19.57
N VAL A 116 -4.46 -12.68 19.63
CA VAL A 116 -3.64 -12.39 20.83
C VAL A 116 -3.99 -11.04 21.48
N GLY A 117 -5.04 -10.35 21.01
CA GLY A 117 -5.47 -9.05 21.50
C GLY A 117 -4.57 -7.89 21.05
N ALA A 118 -3.82 -8.05 19.95
CA ALA A 118 -3.01 -7.01 19.35
C ALA A 118 -3.83 -6.20 18.34
N LEU A 119 -3.46 -4.92 18.15
CA LEU A 119 -3.99 -4.08 17.08
C LEU A 119 -3.38 -4.47 15.73
N CYS A 120 -4.12 -4.23 14.64
CA CYS A 120 -3.59 -4.34 13.28
C CYS A 120 -3.68 -3.00 12.55
N PHE A 121 -2.51 -2.50 12.10
CA PHE A 121 -2.39 -1.33 11.24
C PHE A 121 -2.09 -1.76 9.80
N VAL A 122 -2.86 -1.28 8.85
CA VAL A 122 -2.72 -1.62 7.42
C VAL A 122 -2.27 -0.39 6.62
N ASP A 123 -1.13 -0.48 5.94
CA ASP A 123 -0.75 0.48 4.91
C ASP A 123 -1.37 0.09 3.57
N ALA A 124 -2.40 0.81 3.16
CA ALA A 124 -3.11 0.55 1.90
C ALA A 124 -2.71 1.53 0.77
N VAL A 125 -1.64 2.31 0.94
CA VAL A 125 -1.22 3.34 -0.04
C VAL A 125 -1.03 2.76 -1.43
N GLN A 126 -0.34 1.63 -1.54
CA GLN A 126 -0.06 1.01 -2.83
C GLN A 126 -1.26 0.22 -3.38
N TYR A 127 -2.15 -0.26 -2.51
CA TYR A 127 -3.31 -1.06 -2.93
C TYR A 127 -4.52 -0.18 -3.31
N ALA A 128 -4.70 0.97 -2.67
CA ALA A 128 -5.88 1.81 -2.82
C ALA A 128 -6.25 2.20 -4.26
N PRO A 129 -5.32 2.45 -5.20
CA PRO A 129 -5.67 2.69 -6.60
C PRO A 129 -6.03 1.43 -7.40
N HIS A 130 -5.73 0.21 -6.92
CA HIS A 130 -5.72 -1.02 -7.70
C HIS A 130 -6.73 -2.07 -7.27
N GLY A 131 -7.45 -1.86 -6.17
CA GLY A 131 -8.43 -2.85 -5.71
C GLY A 131 -9.36 -2.34 -4.61
N PRO A 132 -10.55 -2.95 -4.48
CA PRO A 132 -11.55 -2.51 -3.52
C PRO A 132 -11.10 -2.79 -2.08
N ILE A 133 -11.18 -1.77 -1.24
CA ILE A 133 -10.92 -1.88 0.20
C ILE A 133 -12.25 -1.91 0.94
N ASP A 134 -12.36 -2.81 1.91
CA ASP A 134 -13.49 -2.90 2.81
C ASP A 134 -13.01 -3.08 4.26
N VAL A 135 -12.91 -1.96 4.99
CA VAL A 135 -12.40 -1.98 6.36
C VAL A 135 -13.30 -2.73 7.33
N GLN A 136 -14.61 -2.84 7.03
CA GLN A 136 -15.53 -3.62 7.84
C GLN A 136 -15.34 -5.12 7.64
N ALA A 137 -15.12 -5.55 6.39
CA ALA A 137 -14.87 -6.96 6.07
C ALA A 137 -13.46 -7.40 6.53
N LEU A 138 -12.46 -6.51 6.43
CA LEU A 138 -11.10 -6.77 6.92
C LEU A 138 -11.05 -6.79 8.45
N ASP A 139 -11.94 -6.05 9.10
CA ASP A 139 -11.94 -5.81 10.55
C ASP A 139 -10.62 -5.25 11.10
N CYS A 140 -9.83 -4.55 10.26
CA CYS A 140 -8.59 -3.91 10.73
C CYS A 140 -8.89 -2.76 11.70
N ASP A 141 -7.98 -2.51 12.64
CA ASP A 141 -8.17 -1.47 13.65
C ASP A 141 -7.83 -0.08 13.11
N LEU A 142 -6.82 -0.02 12.26
CA LEU A 142 -6.33 1.19 11.60
C LEU A 142 -5.95 0.86 10.15
N LEU A 143 -6.23 1.79 9.24
CA LEU A 143 -5.77 1.71 7.84
C LEU A 143 -5.42 3.10 7.34
N ALA A 144 -4.29 3.22 6.64
CA ALA A 144 -3.89 4.50 6.07
C ALA A 144 -3.67 4.40 4.55
N CYS A 145 -4.02 5.48 3.85
CA CYS A 145 -3.70 5.67 2.43
C CYS A 145 -3.47 7.16 2.11
N SER A 146 -3.13 7.45 0.86
CA SER A 146 -2.86 8.82 0.40
C SER A 146 -3.53 9.07 -0.94
N ALA A 147 -4.33 10.13 -1.03
CA ALA A 147 -5.17 10.42 -2.19
C ALA A 147 -4.37 10.60 -3.49
N TYR A 148 -3.16 11.16 -3.42
CA TYR A 148 -2.30 11.32 -4.60
C TYR A 148 -1.83 10.00 -5.23
N LYS A 149 -2.05 8.85 -4.58
CA LYS A 149 -1.80 7.52 -5.16
C LYS A 149 -3.00 7.00 -5.96
N PHE A 150 -4.20 7.54 -5.68
CA PHE A 150 -5.42 7.22 -6.42
C PHE A 150 -6.03 8.48 -7.06
N PHE A 151 -5.19 9.20 -7.81
CA PHE A 151 -5.53 10.32 -8.70
C PHE A 151 -6.01 11.61 -8.02
N GLY A 152 -5.93 11.69 -6.71
CA GLY A 152 -6.26 12.87 -5.92
C GLY A 152 -5.06 13.77 -5.60
N PRO A 153 -5.27 14.85 -4.86
CA PRO A 153 -4.20 15.74 -4.39
C PRO A 153 -3.43 15.16 -3.19
N HIS A 154 -2.43 15.89 -2.71
CA HIS A 154 -1.65 15.51 -1.53
C HIS A 154 -2.49 15.61 -0.26
N THR A 155 -3.18 14.53 0.07
CA THR A 155 -4.00 14.37 1.28
C THR A 155 -3.84 12.94 1.79
N GLY A 156 -3.51 12.79 3.05
CA GLY A 156 -3.50 11.51 3.75
C GLY A 156 -4.87 11.22 4.34
N ILE A 157 -5.22 9.94 4.39
CA ILE A 157 -6.45 9.42 4.97
C ILE A 157 -6.06 8.34 5.98
N LEU A 158 -6.53 8.49 7.23
CA LEU A 158 -6.42 7.49 8.28
C LEU A 158 -7.83 7.05 8.66
N TYR A 159 -8.13 5.78 8.40
CA TYR A 159 -9.25 5.09 9.02
C TYR A 159 -8.83 4.53 10.37
N GLY A 160 -9.70 4.62 11.35
CA GLY A 160 -9.56 3.92 12.62
C GLY A 160 -10.91 3.59 13.21
N LYS A 161 -11.05 2.38 13.81
CA LYS A 161 -12.26 2.01 14.54
C LYS A 161 -12.60 3.10 15.54
N TYR A 162 -13.83 3.57 15.54
CA TYR A 162 -14.23 4.74 16.34
C TYR A 162 -13.87 4.58 17.83
N GLU A 163 -14.18 3.44 18.42
CA GLU A 163 -13.91 3.18 19.83
C GLU A 163 -12.42 3.26 20.13
N LEU A 164 -11.57 2.67 19.30
CA LEU A 164 -10.12 2.79 19.41
C LEU A 164 -9.65 4.24 19.32
N MET A 165 -10.11 4.95 18.28
CA MET A 165 -9.73 6.35 18.06
C MET A 165 -10.23 7.24 19.21
N ASN A 166 -11.40 6.94 19.77
CA ASN A 166 -11.95 7.68 20.92
C ASN A 166 -11.13 7.44 22.20
N ASP A 167 -10.65 6.23 22.43
CA ASP A 167 -9.91 5.87 23.64
C ASP A 167 -8.44 6.31 23.59
N LEU A 168 -7.82 6.32 22.43
CA LEU A 168 -6.43 6.74 22.26
C LEU A 168 -6.24 8.21 22.67
N LYS A 169 -5.19 8.49 23.42
CA LYS A 169 -4.81 9.86 23.77
C LYS A 169 -4.05 10.52 22.63
N ALA A 170 -4.69 11.45 21.94
CA ALA A 170 -4.12 12.18 20.83
C ALA A 170 -3.07 13.22 21.28
N TYR A 171 -2.08 13.45 20.41
CA TYR A 171 -1.13 14.56 20.48
C TYR A 171 -1.73 15.78 19.79
N LYS A 172 -2.48 16.59 20.51
CA LYS A 172 -3.22 17.74 20.00
C LYS A 172 -3.04 18.97 20.89
N VAL A 173 -3.31 20.15 20.33
CA VAL A 173 -3.37 21.39 21.10
C VAL A 173 -4.65 21.42 21.95
N ARG A 174 -4.62 22.12 23.09
CA ARG A 174 -5.72 22.13 24.07
C ARG A 174 -7.09 22.52 23.52
N PRO A 175 -7.21 23.52 22.60
CA PRO A 175 -8.50 23.92 22.06
C PRO A 175 -9.12 22.94 21.05
N SER A 176 -8.33 22.01 20.49
CA SER A 176 -8.83 21.02 19.52
C SER A 176 -9.92 20.13 20.15
N GLY A 177 -10.86 19.64 19.35
CA GLY A 177 -11.91 18.72 19.77
C GLY A 177 -11.39 17.48 20.49
N ASN A 178 -12.18 16.84 21.31
CA ASN A 178 -11.81 15.64 22.08
C ASN A 178 -12.26 14.33 21.42
N GLU A 179 -13.11 14.42 20.41
CA GLU A 179 -13.68 13.27 19.71
C GLU A 179 -13.06 13.10 18.33
N PRO A 180 -13.03 11.87 17.78
CA PRO A 180 -12.67 11.65 16.39
C PRO A 180 -13.66 12.35 15.44
N PRO A 181 -13.22 12.84 14.27
CA PRO A 181 -11.84 12.84 13.78
C PRO A 181 -11.00 13.99 14.33
N ASP A 182 -11.62 15.06 14.89
CA ASP A 182 -11.00 16.35 15.26
C ASP A 182 -9.77 16.19 16.14
N LYS A 183 -9.77 15.22 17.06
CA LYS A 183 -8.62 15.03 17.97
C LYS A 183 -7.35 14.52 17.28
N PHE A 184 -7.45 13.98 16.05
CA PHE A 184 -6.32 13.50 15.25
C PHE A 184 -6.01 14.40 14.04
N GLU A 185 -6.88 15.35 13.75
CA GLU A 185 -6.65 16.36 12.73
C GLU A 185 -5.96 17.59 13.35
N THR A 186 -4.75 17.89 12.88
CA THR A 186 -3.90 18.93 13.45
C THR A 186 -3.93 20.22 12.64
N GLY A 187 -4.41 21.30 13.27
CA GLY A 187 -4.53 22.61 12.64
C GLY A 187 -5.68 22.68 11.63
N THR A 188 -5.74 23.80 10.90
CA THR A 188 -6.72 23.98 9.82
C THR A 188 -6.43 23.03 8.67
N GLN A 189 -7.45 22.31 8.23
CA GLN A 189 -7.33 21.34 7.14
C GLN A 189 -7.15 22.05 5.78
N SER A 190 -6.54 21.36 4.82
CA SER A 190 -6.49 21.78 3.43
C SER A 190 -7.83 21.48 2.75
N PHE A 191 -8.76 22.42 2.85
CA PHE A 191 -10.12 22.25 2.29
C PHE A 191 -10.08 22.06 0.78
N GLU A 192 -9.19 22.76 0.09
CA GLU A 192 -8.96 22.61 -1.35
C GLU A 192 -8.48 21.21 -1.72
N SER A 193 -7.60 20.60 -0.92
CA SER A 193 -7.14 19.23 -1.18
C SER A 193 -8.24 18.20 -0.86
N ILE A 194 -9.03 18.41 0.19
CA ILE A 194 -10.17 17.54 0.51
C ILE A 194 -11.24 17.62 -0.60
N ALA A 195 -11.52 18.82 -1.11
CA ALA A 195 -12.40 19.01 -2.25
C ALA A 195 -11.87 18.37 -3.53
N GLY A 196 -10.55 18.51 -3.79
CA GLY A 196 -9.91 17.86 -4.93
C GLY A 196 -9.92 16.32 -4.83
N MET A 197 -9.79 15.77 -3.62
CA MET A 197 -9.96 14.33 -3.39
C MET A 197 -11.40 13.88 -3.70
N LEU A 198 -12.41 14.69 -3.36
CA LEU A 198 -13.80 14.40 -3.73
C LEU A 198 -13.95 14.27 -5.24
N GLY A 199 -13.30 15.15 -6.03
CA GLY A 199 -13.28 15.04 -7.50
C GLY A 199 -12.65 13.75 -8.01
N ALA A 200 -11.58 13.25 -7.37
CA ALA A 200 -11.02 11.94 -7.69
C ALA A 200 -12.02 10.79 -7.36
N LEU A 201 -12.77 10.90 -6.26
CA LEU A 201 -13.80 9.92 -5.92
C LEU A 201 -14.98 9.97 -6.89
N GLU A 202 -15.38 11.14 -7.37
CA GLU A 202 -16.41 11.30 -8.42
C GLU A 202 -15.98 10.64 -9.74
N TYR A 203 -14.67 10.68 -10.07
CA TYR A 203 -14.13 9.94 -11.20
C TYR A 203 -14.28 8.41 -11.02
N PHE A 204 -14.00 7.87 -9.84
CA PHE A 204 -14.24 6.45 -9.56
C PHE A 204 -15.72 6.09 -9.64
N GLU A 205 -16.61 6.95 -9.13
CA GLU A 205 -18.06 6.76 -9.21
C GLU A 205 -18.51 6.68 -10.67
N TRP A 206 -18.08 7.63 -11.50
CA TRP A 206 -18.35 7.63 -12.94
C TRP A 206 -17.82 6.37 -13.64
N LEU A 207 -16.60 5.92 -13.32
CA LEU A 207 -16.04 4.68 -13.85
C LEU A 207 -16.90 3.46 -13.51
N GLY A 208 -17.33 3.33 -12.26
CA GLY A 208 -18.17 2.22 -11.81
C GLY A 208 -19.53 2.21 -12.48
N GLU A 209 -20.17 3.38 -12.60
CA GLU A 209 -21.46 3.52 -13.27
C GLU A 209 -21.38 3.27 -14.77
N THR A 210 -20.26 3.64 -15.41
CA THR A 210 -20.10 3.54 -16.87
C THR A 210 -19.66 2.14 -17.31
N PHE A 211 -18.75 1.52 -16.58
CA PHE A 211 -18.07 0.28 -17.00
C PHE A 211 -18.28 -0.90 -16.07
N GLY A 212 -18.89 -0.69 -14.88
CA GLY A 212 -18.94 -1.68 -13.82
C GLY A 212 -20.12 -2.66 -13.87
N ALA A 213 -20.94 -2.66 -14.93
CA ALA A 213 -22.17 -3.45 -15.00
C ALA A 213 -21.94 -4.97 -14.81
N GLU A 214 -20.83 -5.49 -15.30
CA GLU A 214 -20.47 -6.91 -15.17
C GLU A 214 -20.22 -7.34 -13.71
N PHE A 215 -19.85 -6.39 -12.84
CA PHE A 215 -19.60 -6.63 -11.40
C PHE A 215 -20.83 -6.35 -10.53
N GLU A 216 -22.01 -6.05 -11.09
CA GLU A 216 -23.20 -5.70 -10.31
C GLU A 216 -23.59 -6.80 -9.33
N ALA A 217 -23.60 -8.05 -9.77
CA ALA A 217 -23.96 -9.19 -8.92
C ALA A 217 -22.95 -9.40 -7.78
N GLN A 218 -21.65 -9.21 -8.04
CA GLN A 218 -20.59 -9.34 -7.04
C GLN A 218 -20.73 -8.31 -5.91
N TYR A 219 -21.15 -7.10 -6.24
CA TYR A 219 -21.29 -6.00 -5.29
C TYR A 219 -22.76 -5.65 -4.95
N ALA A 220 -23.68 -6.56 -5.20
CA ALA A 220 -25.10 -6.40 -4.85
C ALA A 220 -25.37 -6.05 -3.36
N PRO A 221 -24.59 -6.48 -2.36
CA PRO A 221 -24.77 -6.07 -0.97
C PRO A 221 -24.52 -4.58 -0.71
N TYR A 222 -23.80 -3.89 -1.59
CA TYR A 222 -23.51 -2.47 -1.46
C TYR A 222 -24.51 -1.61 -2.26
N ASN A 223 -24.72 -0.37 -1.84
CA ASN A 223 -25.67 0.57 -2.48
C ASN A 223 -25.00 1.90 -2.81
N GLY A 224 -25.54 2.62 -3.82
CA GLY A 224 -25.12 3.95 -4.21
C GLY A 224 -23.61 4.02 -4.50
N ARG A 225 -22.96 5.09 -4.02
CA ARG A 225 -21.52 5.35 -4.23
C ARG A 225 -20.62 4.21 -3.78
N ARG A 226 -20.96 3.51 -2.69
CA ARG A 226 -20.16 2.35 -2.21
C ARG A 226 -20.09 1.25 -3.25
N ARG A 227 -21.21 0.94 -3.91
CA ARG A 227 -21.24 -0.05 -5.00
C ARG A 227 -20.47 0.44 -6.20
N ALA A 228 -20.71 1.68 -6.64
CA ALA A 228 -20.02 2.27 -7.78
C ALA A 228 -18.48 2.25 -7.61
N PHE A 229 -17.96 2.62 -6.45
CA PHE A 229 -16.52 2.54 -6.15
C PHE A 229 -15.96 1.13 -6.28
N LYS A 230 -16.65 0.12 -5.72
CA LYS A 230 -16.18 -1.26 -5.80
C LYS A 230 -16.23 -1.81 -7.21
N GLN A 231 -17.24 -1.46 -7.98
CA GLN A 231 -17.34 -1.80 -9.40
C GLN A 231 -16.21 -1.13 -10.21
N ALA A 232 -15.96 0.17 -10.00
CA ALA A 232 -14.85 0.87 -10.63
C ALA A 232 -13.51 0.18 -10.40
N MET A 233 -13.22 -0.13 -9.13
CA MET A 233 -11.96 -0.76 -8.75
C MET A 233 -11.83 -2.19 -9.29
N ALA A 234 -12.93 -2.92 -9.43
CA ALA A 234 -12.92 -4.25 -10.06
C ALA A 234 -12.59 -4.16 -11.56
N VAL A 235 -13.25 -3.25 -12.29
CA VAL A 235 -12.95 -3.00 -13.72
C VAL A 235 -11.49 -2.60 -13.92
N MET A 236 -11.02 -1.64 -13.12
CA MET A 236 -9.63 -1.19 -13.19
C MET A 236 -8.66 -2.35 -12.93
N ARG A 237 -8.92 -3.15 -11.91
CA ARG A 237 -8.08 -4.29 -11.53
C ARG A 237 -7.98 -5.33 -12.64
N GLU A 238 -9.07 -5.65 -13.33
CA GLU A 238 -9.02 -6.60 -14.45
C GLU A 238 -8.20 -6.05 -15.62
N TYR A 239 -8.43 -4.80 -16.00
CA TYR A 239 -7.67 -4.17 -17.06
C TYR A 239 -6.18 -4.06 -16.73
N GLU A 240 -5.85 -3.62 -15.52
CA GLU A 240 -4.47 -3.50 -15.02
C GLU A 240 -3.80 -4.87 -14.86
N PHE A 241 -4.56 -5.92 -14.55
CA PHE A 241 -4.06 -7.29 -14.52
C PHE A 241 -3.54 -7.71 -15.91
N ASP A 242 -4.28 -7.45 -16.97
CA ASP A 242 -3.87 -7.79 -18.34
C ASP A 242 -2.67 -6.98 -18.81
N LEU A 243 -2.61 -5.67 -18.47
CA LEU A 243 -1.43 -4.83 -18.73
C LEU A 243 -0.19 -5.37 -18.01
N SER A 244 -0.34 -5.70 -16.73
CA SER A 244 0.74 -6.22 -15.88
C SER A 244 1.24 -7.58 -16.37
N ARG A 245 0.34 -8.49 -16.72
CA ARG A 245 0.66 -9.80 -17.28
C ARG A 245 1.47 -9.67 -18.56
N LYS A 246 1.00 -8.86 -19.52
CA LYS A 246 1.71 -8.61 -20.77
C LYS A 246 3.10 -8.01 -20.53
N LEU A 247 3.21 -7.07 -19.61
CA LEU A 247 4.48 -6.43 -19.25
C LEU A 247 5.47 -7.46 -18.70
N ILE A 248 5.06 -8.29 -17.74
CA ILE A 248 5.91 -9.31 -17.12
C ILE A 248 6.32 -10.36 -18.14
N GLU A 249 5.39 -10.88 -18.95
CA GLU A 249 5.69 -11.81 -20.03
C GLU A 249 6.74 -11.25 -20.99
N GLY A 250 6.56 -9.99 -21.42
CA GLY A 250 7.51 -9.33 -22.33
C GLY A 250 8.90 -9.12 -21.72
N LEU A 251 8.96 -8.64 -20.48
CA LEU A 251 10.23 -8.40 -19.78
C LEU A 251 10.97 -9.71 -19.46
N SER A 252 10.25 -10.75 -19.09
CA SER A 252 10.85 -12.06 -18.73
C SER A 252 11.54 -12.76 -19.91
N LEU A 253 11.22 -12.39 -21.15
CA LEU A 253 11.90 -12.90 -22.35
C LEU A 253 13.23 -12.19 -22.65
N ILE A 254 13.54 -11.11 -21.96
CA ILE A 254 14.77 -10.33 -22.21
C ILE A 254 15.95 -10.97 -21.48
N LYS A 255 16.95 -11.38 -22.24
CA LYS A 255 18.16 -12.02 -21.67
C LYS A 255 18.89 -11.06 -20.73
N GLY A 256 19.20 -11.53 -19.53
CA GLY A 256 19.91 -10.73 -18.51
C GLY A 256 19.04 -9.77 -17.73
N LEU A 257 17.72 -9.78 -17.94
CA LEU A 257 16.75 -9.07 -17.12
C LEU A 257 16.17 -10.01 -16.06
N HIS A 258 16.02 -9.52 -14.86
CA HIS A 258 15.31 -10.21 -13.77
C HIS A 258 14.11 -9.36 -13.32
N VAL A 259 12.92 -9.93 -13.38
CA VAL A 259 11.69 -9.34 -12.83
C VAL A 259 11.55 -9.80 -11.38
N TRP A 260 11.41 -8.84 -10.46
CA TRP A 260 11.25 -9.09 -9.03
C TRP A 260 9.78 -9.23 -8.64
N GLY A 261 9.50 -10.10 -7.68
CA GLY A 261 8.15 -10.42 -7.22
C GLY A 261 7.49 -11.53 -8.05
N ILE A 262 6.20 -11.73 -7.86
CA ILE A 262 5.44 -12.82 -8.46
C ILE A 262 5.46 -12.73 -9.99
N THR A 263 5.96 -13.79 -10.65
CA THR A 263 5.97 -13.93 -12.12
C THR A 263 5.22 -15.18 -12.61
N ASP A 264 4.87 -16.10 -11.69
CA ASP A 264 4.07 -17.28 -12.03
C ASP A 264 2.66 -16.86 -12.52
N PRO A 265 2.26 -17.25 -13.76
CA PRO A 265 0.94 -16.94 -14.30
C PRO A 265 -0.22 -17.38 -13.40
N LYS A 266 -0.05 -18.43 -12.61
CA LYS A 266 -1.09 -18.93 -11.68
C LYS A 266 -1.28 -18.04 -10.46
N GLN A 267 -0.28 -17.24 -10.11
CA GLN A 267 -0.27 -16.37 -8.93
C GLN A 267 -0.41 -14.89 -9.29
N MET A 268 -0.49 -14.54 -10.56
CA MET A 268 -0.53 -13.15 -11.04
C MET A 268 -1.68 -12.33 -10.45
N ALA A 269 -2.78 -12.96 -10.03
CA ALA A 269 -3.87 -12.28 -9.33
C ALA A 269 -3.48 -11.77 -7.93
N GLN A 270 -2.35 -12.23 -7.39
CA GLN A 270 -1.81 -11.83 -6.09
C GLN A 270 -0.85 -10.64 -6.20
N ARG A 271 -0.97 -9.82 -7.25
CA ARG A 271 -0.16 -8.60 -7.39
C ARG A 271 -0.96 -7.44 -7.97
N VAL A 272 -0.51 -6.24 -7.66
CA VAL A 272 -0.89 -4.98 -8.32
C VAL A 272 0.01 -4.74 -9.54
N PRO A 273 -0.34 -3.81 -10.46
CA PRO A 273 0.40 -3.61 -11.73
C PRO A 273 1.78 -2.94 -11.58
N THR A 274 2.33 -2.95 -10.39
CA THR A 274 3.70 -2.49 -10.12
C THR A 274 4.69 -3.60 -10.47
N VAL A 275 5.56 -3.35 -11.43
CA VAL A 275 6.56 -4.31 -11.92
C VAL A 275 7.95 -3.71 -11.77
N SER A 276 8.81 -4.38 -11.01
CA SER A 276 10.20 -3.96 -10.81
C SER A 276 11.17 -4.98 -11.41
N PHE A 277 12.26 -4.47 -11.98
CA PHE A 277 13.26 -5.31 -12.60
C PHE A 277 14.68 -4.76 -12.43
N THR A 278 15.65 -5.63 -12.63
CA THR A 278 17.08 -5.30 -12.81
C THR A 278 17.57 -5.81 -14.16
N LEU A 279 18.56 -5.14 -14.76
CA LEU A 279 19.15 -5.50 -16.04
C LEU A 279 20.66 -5.63 -15.87
N ASN A 280 21.21 -6.79 -16.23
CA ASN A 280 22.64 -7.07 -16.11
C ASN A 280 23.49 -6.05 -16.87
N GLY A 281 24.56 -5.55 -16.23
CA GLY A 281 25.44 -4.55 -16.82
C GLY A 281 24.93 -3.11 -16.77
N TRP A 282 23.73 -2.87 -16.22
CA TRP A 282 23.12 -1.57 -16.11
C TRP A 282 22.81 -1.19 -14.66
N GLN A 283 23.09 0.06 -14.31
CA GLN A 283 22.53 0.62 -13.09
C GLN A 283 21.06 1.04 -13.34
N PRO A 284 20.14 0.85 -12.37
CA PRO A 284 18.73 1.23 -12.53
C PRO A 284 18.52 2.67 -13.03
N ARG A 285 19.33 3.61 -12.49
CA ARG A 285 19.30 5.02 -12.92
C ARG A 285 19.63 5.19 -14.40
N GLN A 286 20.63 4.49 -14.92
CA GLN A 286 21.01 4.55 -16.33
C GLN A 286 19.88 4.01 -17.23
N VAL A 287 19.22 2.92 -16.83
CA VAL A 287 18.07 2.39 -17.56
C VAL A 287 16.95 3.43 -17.62
N ALA A 288 16.62 4.08 -16.49
CA ALA A 288 15.60 5.11 -16.44
C ALA A 288 15.93 6.32 -17.35
N GLU A 289 17.19 6.75 -17.38
CA GLU A 289 17.67 7.84 -18.23
C GLU A 289 17.60 7.49 -19.72
N GLU A 290 17.94 6.26 -20.11
CA GLU A 290 17.82 5.81 -21.51
C GLU A 290 16.35 5.69 -21.95
N LEU A 291 15.48 5.18 -21.09
CA LEU A 291 14.04 5.11 -21.35
C LEU A 291 13.42 6.51 -21.47
N ALA A 292 13.86 7.47 -20.65
CA ALA A 292 13.41 8.86 -20.73
C ALA A 292 13.72 9.52 -22.07
N LYS A 293 14.84 9.17 -22.74
CA LYS A 293 15.16 9.64 -24.09
C LYS A 293 14.14 9.17 -25.13
N ALA A 294 13.44 8.08 -24.86
CA ALA A 294 12.35 7.55 -25.67
C ALA A 294 10.96 8.04 -25.19
N ASN A 295 10.89 9.04 -24.30
CA ASN A 295 9.67 9.50 -23.63
C ASN A 295 8.94 8.37 -22.89
N ILE A 296 9.67 7.49 -22.21
CA ILE A 296 9.15 6.47 -21.32
C ILE A 296 9.68 6.77 -19.94
N TYR A 297 8.78 7.14 -19.02
CA TYR A 297 9.14 7.57 -17.69
C TYR A 297 8.88 6.47 -16.68
N VAL A 298 9.94 6.00 -16.03
CA VAL A 298 9.92 4.97 -15.01
C VAL A 298 10.57 5.51 -13.74
N TRP A 299 10.41 4.80 -12.63
CA TRP A 299 11.08 5.16 -11.38
C TRP A 299 12.28 4.26 -11.14
N ASP A 300 13.37 4.78 -10.58
CA ASP A 300 14.56 4.02 -10.18
C ASP A 300 14.89 4.22 -8.70
N GLY A 301 15.59 3.27 -8.09
CA GLY A 301 16.05 3.37 -6.71
C GLY A 301 15.40 2.38 -5.76
N ASN A 302 15.30 2.76 -4.47
CA ASN A 302 14.74 1.90 -3.41
C ASN A 302 13.27 2.16 -3.07
N TYR A 303 12.65 3.21 -3.60
CA TYR A 303 11.24 3.55 -3.44
C TYR A 303 10.79 3.71 -1.99
N TYR A 304 11.70 4.04 -1.07
CA TYR A 304 11.48 3.98 0.37
C TYR A 304 11.08 2.58 0.88
N ALA A 305 11.41 1.51 0.14
CA ALA A 305 11.29 0.13 0.57
C ALA A 305 12.68 -0.42 0.93
N LEU A 306 13.35 0.25 1.87
CA LEU A 306 14.75 -0.01 2.26
C LEU A 306 14.94 -1.47 2.67
N ALA A 307 14.07 -2.00 3.53
CA ALA A 307 14.14 -3.38 4.01
C ALA A 307 14.02 -4.42 2.88
N VAL A 308 13.28 -4.11 1.80
CA VAL A 308 13.22 -4.95 0.59
C VAL A 308 14.58 -4.95 -0.11
N MET A 309 15.16 -3.76 -0.34
CA MET A 309 16.44 -3.65 -1.06
C MET A 309 17.60 -4.27 -0.29
N GLU A 310 17.63 -4.12 1.03
CA GLU A 310 18.58 -4.78 1.91
C GLU A 310 18.46 -6.31 1.84
N ARG A 311 17.23 -6.83 1.93
CA ARG A 311 16.94 -8.27 1.89
C ARG A 311 17.33 -8.92 0.56
N LEU A 312 17.18 -8.19 -0.55
CA LEU A 312 17.55 -8.64 -1.90
C LEU A 312 18.99 -8.30 -2.30
N ASP A 313 19.78 -7.68 -1.40
CA ASP A 313 21.14 -7.20 -1.68
C ASP A 313 21.19 -6.23 -2.87
N LEU A 314 20.22 -5.32 -2.97
CA LEU A 314 20.10 -4.34 -4.05
C LEU A 314 20.36 -2.89 -3.61
N GLU A 315 20.34 -2.57 -2.32
CA GLU A 315 20.50 -1.19 -1.84
C GLU A 315 21.81 -0.56 -2.33
N ASN A 316 22.92 -1.26 -2.18
CA ASN A 316 24.23 -0.79 -2.65
C ASN A 316 24.44 -0.94 -4.17
N LYS A 317 23.45 -1.48 -4.89
CA LYS A 317 23.46 -1.66 -6.35
C LYS A 317 22.54 -0.68 -7.07
N GLY A 318 22.01 0.34 -6.33
CA GLY A 318 21.12 1.37 -6.86
C GLY A 318 19.66 0.97 -6.93
N GLY A 319 19.24 -0.12 -6.28
CA GLY A 319 17.85 -0.57 -6.24
C GLY A 319 17.38 -1.26 -7.51
N MET A 320 16.20 -0.91 -7.96
CA MET A 320 15.55 -1.49 -9.16
C MET A 320 15.02 -0.38 -10.09
N VAL A 321 14.62 -0.77 -11.30
CA VAL A 321 13.74 0.02 -12.18
C VAL A 321 12.31 -0.42 -11.90
N ARG A 322 11.39 0.53 -11.66
CA ARG A 322 9.98 0.25 -11.38
C ARG A 322 9.07 0.87 -12.44
N VAL A 323 8.22 0.04 -13.02
CA VAL A 323 7.16 0.40 -13.94
C VAL A 323 5.83 0.31 -13.20
N GLY A 324 5.00 1.35 -13.28
CA GLY A 324 3.66 1.39 -12.72
C GLY A 324 2.66 1.66 -13.83
N ALA A 325 2.02 0.61 -14.34
CA ALA A 325 0.90 0.77 -15.25
C ALA A 325 -0.38 1.12 -14.48
N ALA A 326 -1.25 1.90 -15.08
CA ALA A 326 -2.56 2.22 -14.55
C ALA A 326 -3.62 2.05 -15.66
N HIS A 327 -4.88 2.07 -15.30
CA HIS A 327 -6.01 1.82 -16.20
C HIS A 327 -6.12 2.79 -17.40
N TYR A 328 -5.38 3.89 -17.41
CA TYR A 328 -5.29 4.80 -18.57
C TYR A 328 -4.09 4.52 -19.50
N ASN A 329 -3.24 3.53 -19.17
CA ASN A 329 -2.20 3.08 -20.08
C ASN A 329 -2.74 2.07 -21.10
N THR A 330 -2.09 1.97 -22.23
CA THR A 330 -2.49 1.10 -23.34
C THR A 330 -1.54 -0.10 -23.47
N PHE A 331 -1.99 -1.15 -24.12
CA PHE A 331 -1.16 -2.30 -24.49
C PHE A 331 -0.01 -1.93 -25.41
N ASP A 332 -0.20 -0.93 -26.28
CA ASP A 332 0.86 -0.42 -27.18
C ASP A 332 1.97 0.28 -26.39
N GLU A 333 1.63 0.98 -25.31
CA GLU A 333 2.62 1.59 -24.41
C GLU A 333 3.44 0.53 -23.67
N VAL A 334 2.82 -0.59 -23.29
CA VAL A 334 3.53 -1.74 -22.71
C VAL A 334 4.50 -2.34 -23.74
N ASP A 335 4.05 -2.59 -24.98
CA ASP A 335 4.90 -3.10 -26.06
C ASP A 335 6.08 -2.17 -26.32
N ARG A 336 5.83 -0.87 -26.37
CA ARG A 336 6.85 0.16 -26.58
C ARG A 336 7.91 0.14 -25.48
N LEU A 337 7.50 -0.02 -24.21
CA LEU A 337 8.43 -0.13 -23.08
C LEU A 337 9.28 -1.40 -23.20
N VAL A 338 8.66 -2.56 -23.44
CA VAL A 338 9.35 -3.85 -23.58
C VAL A 338 10.39 -3.79 -24.70
N GLU A 339 10.04 -3.25 -25.88
CA GLU A 339 10.99 -3.11 -26.99
C GLU A 339 12.11 -2.10 -26.71
N ALA A 340 11.84 -1.04 -25.92
CA ALA A 340 12.88 -0.10 -25.50
C ALA A 340 13.88 -0.77 -24.54
N VAL A 341 13.41 -1.51 -23.54
CA VAL A 341 14.27 -2.25 -22.59
C VAL A 341 15.07 -3.34 -23.33
N LYS A 342 14.47 -4.05 -24.27
CA LYS A 342 15.14 -5.08 -25.09
C LYS A 342 16.30 -4.53 -25.93
N LYS A 343 16.22 -3.25 -26.34
CA LYS A 343 17.35 -2.60 -27.06
C LYS A 343 18.53 -2.33 -26.12
N LEU A 344 18.31 -2.11 -24.84
CA LEU A 344 19.36 -1.90 -23.84
C LEU A 344 20.09 -3.22 -23.51
N ALA A 345 19.42 -4.35 -23.62
CA ALA A 345 19.95 -5.68 -23.30
C ALA A 345 20.86 -6.27 -24.41
N LYS A 346 21.03 -5.57 -25.52
CA LYS A 346 21.92 -5.95 -26.65
C LYS A 346 23.34 -5.44 -26.42
#